data_c679be6be79e0f4a785b6efa4dc9e164
#
_entry.id   c679be6be79e0f4a785b6efa4dc9e164
#
_cell.length_a   1.000
_cell.length_b   1.000
_cell.length_c   1.000
_cell.angle_alpha   90.00
_cell.angle_beta   90.00
_cell.angle_gamma   90.00
#
_symmetry.space_group_name_H-M   'P 1'
#
loop_
_entity.id
_entity.type
_entity.pdbx_description
1 polymer ?
#
loop_
_entity_poly.entity_id
_entity_poly.type
_entity_poly.pdbx_seq_one_letter_code
_entity_poly.pdbx_strand_id
1 'polypeptide(L)'
;MAFYLDVQKNQPERWSSWGLSDEQQRRLVRTLQMKPRRTASGVATITVLTKPWKCSSNCLYCPNDLRMPKSYLADEPACQRAERTFFDPYLQVAARLKALTEMGHITDKVATRSGSSVNCSAH
;
A
#
# COMPACT_ATOMS: atom_id res chain seq x y z
N MET A 1 -10.03 11.58 5.19
CA MET A 1 -8.67 12.09 4.98
C MET A 1 -8.48 12.67 3.57
N ALA A 2 -8.75 11.97 2.49
CA ALA A 2 -8.58 12.47 1.13
C ALA A 2 -9.26 13.83 0.88
N PHE A 3 -10.53 13.99 1.27
CA PHE A 3 -11.24 15.26 1.17
C PHE A 3 -10.55 16.41 1.95
N TYR A 4 -10.07 16.14 3.17
CA TYR A 4 -9.35 17.12 3.98
C TYR A 4 -8.08 17.61 3.28
N LEU A 5 -7.28 16.68 2.74
CA LEU A 5 -6.05 16.99 2.00
C LEU A 5 -6.33 17.72 0.69
N ASP A 6 -7.43 17.39 0.02
CA ASP A 6 -7.85 18.07 -1.20
C ASP A 6 -8.23 19.53 -0.93
N VAL A 7 -9.03 19.78 0.11
CA VAL A 7 -9.40 21.15 0.50
C VAL A 7 -8.17 21.97 0.89
N GLN A 8 -7.26 21.37 1.65
CA GLN A 8 -6.02 22.05 2.07
C GLN A 8 -5.13 22.43 0.87
N LYS A 9 -5.02 21.56 -0.14
CA LYS A 9 -4.18 21.79 -1.32
C LYS A 9 -4.82 22.68 -2.37
N ASN A 10 -6.07 22.41 -2.70
CA ASN A 10 -6.71 22.92 -3.90
C ASN A 10 -7.74 24.03 -3.63
N GLN A 11 -8.15 24.23 -2.38
CA GLN A 11 -9.18 25.20 -1.99
C GLN A 11 -8.73 26.04 -0.77
N PRO A 12 -7.69 26.89 -0.92
CA PRO A 12 -7.10 27.62 0.22
C PRO A 12 -8.09 28.59 0.89
N GLU A 13 -9.01 29.19 0.14
CA GLU A 13 -10.04 30.09 0.69
C GLU A 13 -11.00 29.33 1.62
N ARG A 14 -11.44 28.13 1.17
CA ARG A 14 -12.30 27.26 1.98
C ARG A 14 -11.55 26.71 3.18
N TRP A 15 -10.27 26.41 3.03
CA TRP A 15 -9.41 25.99 4.12
C TRP A 15 -9.31 27.08 5.20
N SER A 16 -9.04 28.33 4.79
CA SER A 16 -8.95 29.48 5.69
C SER A 16 -10.25 29.78 6.41
N SER A 17 -11.42 29.55 5.77
CA SER A 17 -12.74 29.76 6.39
C SER A 17 -13.02 28.84 7.57
N TRP A 18 -12.32 27.71 7.70
CA TRP A 18 -12.49 26.79 8.83
C TRP A 18 -11.85 27.30 10.12
N GLY A 19 -10.94 28.28 10.05
CA GLY A 19 -10.38 28.95 11.23
C GLY A 19 -9.69 28.00 12.21
N LEU A 20 -9.12 26.89 11.74
CA LEU A 20 -8.51 25.86 12.59
C LEU A 20 -7.15 26.31 13.08
N SER A 21 -6.92 26.27 14.39
CA SER A 21 -5.59 26.47 14.97
C SER A 21 -4.68 25.27 14.59
N ASP A 22 -3.35 25.49 14.66
CA ASP A 22 -2.35 24.45 14.34
C ASP A 22 -2.52 23.19 15.20
N GLU A 23 -2.91 23.35 16.44
CA GLU A 23 -3.17 22.21 17.33
C GLU A 23 -4.44 21.44 16.94
N GLN A 24 -5.49 22.14 16.57
CA GLN A 24 -6.72 21.55 16.07
C GLN A 24 -6.47 20.80 14.75
N GLN A 25 -5.66 21.37 13.86
CA GLN A 25 -5.25 20.70 12.61
C GLN A 25 -4.50 19.39 12.88
N ARG A 26 -3.50 19.43 13.76
CA ARG A 26 -2.74 18.22 14.15
C ARG A 26 -3.64 17.14 14.76
N ARG A 27 -4.56 17.54 15.61
CA ARG A 27 -5.54 16.62 16.22
C ARG A 27 -6.46 16.02 15.18
N LEU A 28 -6.96 16.83 14.24
CA LEU A 28 -7.82 16.40 13.15
C LEU A 28 -7.10 15.38 12.25
N VAL A 29 -5.86 15.68 11.85
CA VAL A 29 -5.05 14.75 11.03
C VAL A 29 -4.86 13.42 11.74
N ARG A 30 -4.51 13.42 13.02
CA ARG A 30 -4.35 12.19 13.80
C ARG A 30 -5.64 11.37 13.89
N THR A 31 -6.79 12.04 14.00
CA THR A 31 -8.09 11.38 14.10
C THR A 31 -8.53 10.80 12.75
N LEU A 32 -8.24 11.50 11.64
CA LEU A 32 -8.63 11.08 10.30
C LEU A 32 -7.66 10.07 9.66
N GLN A 33 -6.44 9.97 10.18
CA GLN A 33 -5.42 9.06 9.64
C GLN A 33 -5.79 7.61 9.93
N MET A 34 -6.00 6.83 8.88
CA MET A 34 -6.27 5.40 9.00
C MET A 34 -4.99 4.61 9.28
N LYS A 35 -5.03 3.76 10.32
CA LYS A 35 -3.91 2.86 10.70
C LYS A 35 -2.58 3.61 10.88
N PRO A 36 -2.50 4.62 11.76
CA PRO A 36 -1.33 5.51 11.88
C PRO A 36 -0.02 4.78 12.17
N ARG A 37 -0.07 3.60 12.79
CA ARG A 37 1.12 2.79 13.09
C ARG A 37 1.81 2.21 11.85
N ARG A 38 1.14 2.19 10.69
CA ARG A 38 1.68 1.56 9.47
C ARG A 38 2.97 2.21 8.97
N THR A 39 3.11 3.52 9.16
CA THR A 39 4.28 4.31 8.76
C THR A 39 4.95 4.99 9.96
N ALA A 40 4.72 4.49 11.17
CA ALA A 40 5.29 5.06 12.39
C ALA A 40 6.83 5.03 12.43
N SER A 41 7.45 4.12 11.70
CA SER A 41 8.90 4.05 11.50
C SER A 41 9.45 5.10 10.51
N GLY A 42 8.59 5.92 9.90
CA GLY A 42 8.96 6.84 8.83
C GLY A 42 9.16 6.17 7.46
N VAL A 43 8.89 4.86 7.36
CA VAL A 43 9.03 4.10 6.11
C VAL A 43 7.69 3.50 5.69
N ALA A 44 7.29 3.77 4.46
CA ALA A 44 6.10 3.16 3.84
C ALA A 44 6.49 1.83 3.19
N THR A 45 6.00 0.72 3.75
CA THR A 45 6.27 -0.61 3.18
C THR A 45 5.22 -0.96 2.13
N ILE A 46 5.69 -1.33 0.94
CA ILE A 46 4.86 -1.74 -0.20
C ILE A 46 5.24 -3.14 -0.63
N THR A 47 4.26 -4.04 -0.67
CA THR A 47 4.44 -5.38 -1.22
C THR A 47 4.07 -5.37 -2.69
N VAL A 48 4.99 -5.84 -3.52
CA VAL A 48 4.85 -6.01 -4.97
C VAL A 48 4.88 -7.50 -5.28
N LEU A 49 3.89 -8.00 -5.99
CA LEU A 49 3.82 -9.38 -6.43
C LEU A 49 4.12 -9.47 -7.93
N THR A 50 4.96 -10.41 -8.31
CA THR A 50 5.24 -10.73 -9.71
C THR A 50 4.15 -11.64 -10.27
N LYS A 51 4.11 -11.78 -11.61
CA LYS A 51 3.21 -12.72 -12.27
C LYS A 51 3.45 -14.16 -11.76
N PRO A 52 2.39 -14.98 -11.74
CA PRO A 52 2.52 -16.39 -11.46
C PRO A 52 3.56 -17.07 -12.36
N TRP A 53 4.42 -17.88 -11.78
CA TRP A 53 5.44 -18.62 -12.52
C TRP A 53 5.58 -20.02 -11.94
N LYS A 54 6.10 -20.94 -12.75
CA LYS A 54 6.36 -22.31 -12.33
C LYS A 54 7.42 -22.30 -11.21
N CYS A 55 7.14 -23.04 -10.15
CA CYS A 55 8.11 -23.31 -9.09
C CYS A 55 8.75 -24.68 -9.32
N SER A 56 10.05 -24.79 -9.08
CA SER A 56 10.78 -26.06 -9.15
C SER A 56 10.42 -27.03 -8.03
N SER A 57 9.84 -26.51 -6.94
CA SER A 57 9.48 -27.31 -5.77
C SER A 57 7.97 -27.56 -5.71
N ASN A 58 7.59 -28.71 -5.17
CA ASN A 58 6.20 -29.09 -4.92
C ASN A 58 5.96 -29.24 -3.41
N CYS A 59 6.06 -28.13 -2.68
CA CYS A 59 5.94 -28.11 -1.22
C CYS A 59 4.49 -28.44 -0.80
N LEU A 60 4.35 -29.28 0.20
CA LEU A 60 3.05 -29.71 0.75
C LEU A 60 2.21 -28.53 1.29
N TYR A 61 2.87 -27.53 1.84
CA TYR A 61 2.23 -26.33 2.43
C TYR A 61 1.90 -25.23 1.42
N CYS A 62 2.26 -25.40 0.16
CA CYS A 62 2.07 -24.38 -0.84
C CYS A 62 0.66 -24.43 -1.41
N PRO A 63 -0.15 -23.36 -1.32
CA PRO A 63 -1.45 -23.33 -1.95
C PRO A 63 -1.32 -23.50 -3.47
N ASN A 64 -2.23 -24.27 -4.05
CA ASN A 64 -2.16 -24.65 -5.45
C ASN A 64 -3.10 -23.78 -6.31
N ASP A 65 -3.01 -22.45 -6.17
CA ASP A 65 -3.74 -21.52 -7.02
C ASP A 65 -2.89 -21.14 -8.24
N LEU A 66 -3.37 -21.53 -9.42
CA LEU A 66 -2.67 -21.27 -10.69
C LEU A 66 -2.71 -19.79 -11.12
N ARG A 67 -3.61 -19.01 -10.54
CA ARG A 67 -3.78 -17.59 -10.85
C ARG A 67 -2.82 -16.70 -10.05
N MET A 68 -2.26 -17.24 -8.97
CA MET A 68 -1.42 -16.51 -8.03
C MET A 68 0.01 -17.04 -8.01
N PRO A 69 0.98 -16.19 -7.64
CA PRO A 69 2.33 -16.67 -7.37
C PRO A 69 2.30 -17.73 -6.28
N LYS A 70 3.16 -18.73 -6.36
CA LYS A 70 3.28 -19.78 -5.34
C LYS A 70 3.39 -19.20 -3.94
N SER A 71 2.81 -19.85 -2.97
CA SER A 71 2.69 -19.44 -1.55
C SER A 71 1.69 -18.31 -1.27
N TYR A 72 0.93 -17.86 -2.25
CA TYR A 72 -0.08 -16.82 -2.08
C TYR A 72 -1.48 -17.33 -2.44
N LEU A 73 -2.48 -16.79 -1.75
CA LEU A 73 -3.89 -17.05 -2.00
C LEU A 73 -4.55 -15.85 -2.68
N ALA A 74 -5.52 -16.10 -3.55
CA ALA A 74 -6.21 -15.06 -4.30
C ALA A 74 -6.99 -14.06 -3.41
N ASP A 75 -7.44 -14.49 -2.23
CA ASP A 75 -8.17 -13.66 -1.27
C ASP A 75 -7.27 -12.75 -0.43
N GLU A 76 -5.95 -12.91 -0.49
CA GLU A 76 -5.02 -12.01 0.19
C GLU A 76 -5.07 -10.60 -0.39
N PRO A 77 -5.08 -9.55 0.46
CA PRO A 77 -5.18 -8.16 -0.01
C PRO A 77 -4.05 -7.72 -0.95
N ALA A 78 -2.87 -8.33 -0.85
CA ALA A 78 -1.76 -8.05 -1.75
C ALA A 78 -2.00 -8.65 -3.13
N CYS A 79 -2.51 -9.88 -3.18
CA CYS A 79 -2.86 -10.59 -4.41
C CYS A 79 -3.98 -9.91 -5.18
N GLN A 80 -5.05 -9.51 -4.50
CA GLN A 80 -6.16 -8.77 -5.11
C GLN A 80 -5.71 -7.44 -5.73
N ARG A 81 -4.75 -6.74 -5.09
CA ARG A 81 -4.20 -5.51 -5.68
C ARG A 81 -3.33 -5.80 -6.89
N ALA A 82 -2.49 -6.84 -6.83
CA ALA A 82 -1.63 -7.24 -7.92
C ALA A 82 -2.44 -7.67 -9.14
N GLU A 83 -3.51 -8.43 -8.94
CA GLU A 83 -4.44 -8.85 -10.00
C GLU A 83 -5.09 -7.64 -10.69
N ARG A 84 -5.58 -6.66 -9.94
CA ARG A 84 -6.16 -5.42 -10.48
C ARG A 84 -5.19 -4.58 -11.32
N THR A 85 -3.91 -4.74 -11.10
CA THR A 85 -2.84 -4.06 -11.82
C THR A 85 -2.11 -4.98 -12.80
N PHE A 86 -2.70 -6.15 -13.13
CA PHE A 86 -2.13 -7.14 -14.04
C PHE A 86 -0.70 -7.58 -13.65
N PHE A 87 -0.42 -7.56 -12.35
CA PHE A 87 0.91 -7.85 -11.78
C PHE A 87 2.03 -6.92 -12.27
N ASP A 88 1.68 -5.76 -12.82
CA ASP A 88 2.66 -4.74 -13.21
C ASP A 88 3.26 -4.10 -11.95
N PRO A 89 4.59 -4.17 -11.73
CA PRO A 89 5.23 -3.66 -10.51
C PRO A 89 5.08 -2.15 -10.36
N TYR A 90 5.19 -1.40 -11.46
CA TYR A 90 5.07 0.05 -11.43
C TYR A 90 3.68 0.48 -11.03
N LEU A 91 2.65 -0.11 -11.64
CA LEU A 91 1.26 0.20 -11.31
C LEU A 91 0.90 -0.17 -9.86
N GLN A 92 1.43 -1.29 -9.35
CA GLN A 92 1.24 -1.70 -7.95
C GLN A 92 1.82 -0.65 -6.99
N VAL A 93 3.05 -0.20 -7.24
CA VAL A 93 3.71 0.81 -6.41
C VAL A 93 3.00 2.15 -6.50
N ALA A 94 2.71 2.63 -7.71
CA ALA A 94 2.04 3.91 -7.94
C ALA A 94 0.65 3.97 -7.26
N ALA A 95 -0.19 2.95 -7.48
CA ALA A 95 -1.50 2.86 -6.85
C ALA A 95 -1.40 2.80 -5.32
N ARG A 96 -0.40 2.10 -4.79
CA ARG A 96 -0.21 1.99 -3.35
C ARG A 96 0.31 3.27 -2.72
N LEU A 97 1.24 3.97 -3.36
CA LEU A 97 1.73 5.28 -2.92
C LEU A 97 0.58 6.28 -2.89
N LYS A 98 -0.18 6.38 -3.98
CA LYS A 98 -1.36 7.23 -4.05
C LYS A 98 -2.31 6.98 -2.88
N ALA A 99 -2.68 5.72 -2.64
CA ALA A 99 -3.57 5.35 -1.55
C ALA A 99 -3.00 5.69 -0.16
N LEU A 100 -1.70 5.52 0.07
CA LEU A 100 -1.06 5.88 1.34
C LEU A 100 -1.06 7.40 1.55
N THR A 101 -0.73 8.17 0.52
CA THR A 101 -0.77 9.64 0.57
C THR A 101 -2.18 10.17 0.84
N GLU A 102 -3.19 9.61 0.16
CA GLU A 102 -4.59 9.98 0.38
C GLU A 102 -5.10 9.62 1.79
N MET A 103 -4.52 8.62 2.41
CA MET A 103 -4.78 8.25 3.82
C MET A 103 -3.97 9.10 4.82
N GLY A 104 -3.11 10.02 4.36
CA GLY A 104 -2.30 10.90 5.19
C GLY A 104 -1.05 10.25 5.77
N HIS A 105 -0.53 9.19 5.12
CA HIS A 105 0.74 8.60 5.51
C HIS A 105 1.93 9.35 4.89
N ILE A 106 3.04 9.37 5.63
CA ILE A 106 4.32 9.85 5.12
C ILE A 106 4.85 8.83 4.12
N THR A 107 5.19 9.26 2.93
CA THR A 107 5.67 8.41 1.82
C THR A 107 7.05 8.84 1.29
N ASP A 108 7.80 9.63 2.06
CA ASP A 108 9.12 10.14 1.68
C ASP A 108 10.17 9.02 1.57
N LYS A 109 10.00 7.98 2.39
CA LYS A 109 10.83 6.78 2.34
C LYS A 109 9.96 5.56 2.08
N VAL A 110 10.30 4.82 1.03
CA VAL A 110 9.56 3.63 0.61
C VAL A 110 10.47 2.41 0.63
N ALA A 111 10.01 1.36 1.29
CA ALA A 111 10.62 0.03 1.21
C ALA A 111 9.71 -0.88 0.39
N THR A 112 10.19 -1.40 -0.71
CA THR A 112 9.48 -2.39 -1.52
C THR A 112 9.88 -3.80 -1.12
N ARG A 113 8.90 -4.65 -0.86
CA ARG A 113 9.09 -6.08 -0.65
C ARG A 113 8.56 -6.82 -1.87
N SER A 114 9.42 -7.50 -2.59
CA SER A 114 9.03 -8.37 -3.69
C SER A 114 8.57 -9.73 -3.17
N GLY A 115 7.37 -10.14 -3.56
CA GLY A 115 6.88 -11.51 -3.43
C GLY A 115 6.96 -12.21 -4.79
N SER A 116 7.91 -13.10 -4.96
CA SER A 116 8.04 -13.91 -6.16
C SER A 116 8.14 -15.40 -5.80
N SER A 117 7.69 -16.26 -6.70
CA SER A 117 7.85 -17.71 -6.59
C SER A 117 9.32 -18.16 -6.62
N VAL A 118 10.25 -17.25 -6.91
CA VAL A 118 11.69 -17.56 -7.02
C VAL A 118 12.36 -17.73 -5.65
N ASN A 119 11.76 -17.22 -4.56
CA ASN A 119 12.34 -17.33 -3.21
C ASN A 119 12.15 -18.70 -2.54
N CYS A 120 11.48 -19.67 -3.18
CA CYS A 120 11.39 -21.04 -2.66
C CYS A 120 12.68 -21.87 -2.86
N SER A 121 13.67 -21.36 -3.59
CA SER A 121 14.89 -22.11 -3.92
C SER A 121 16.07 -21.85 -2.99
N ALA A 122 15.87 -21.12 -1.88
CA ALA A 122 16.96 -20.69 -0.98
C ALA A 122 16.86 -21.28 0.43
N HIS A 123 16.43 -22.58 0.52
CA HIS A 123 16.63 -23.39 1.74
C HIS A 123 16.96 -24.81 1.39
#